data_3754dfb1690003d9174f1e517929f566
#
_entry.id   3754dfb1690003d9174f1e517929f566
#
_cell.length_a   1.000
_cell.length_b   1.000
_cell.length_c   1.000
_cell.angle_alpha   90.00
_cell.angle_beta   90.00
_cell.angle_gamma   90.00
#
_symmetry.space_group_name_H-M   'P 1'
#
loop_
_entity.id
_entity.type
_entity.pdbx_description
1 polymer ?
#
loop_
_entity_poly.entity_id
_entity_poly.type
_entity_poly.pdbx_seq_one_letter_code
_entity_poly.pdbx_strand_id
1 'polypeptide(L)'
;MQTKPHTLEGWLRHCEQLHPRNIDMGLDRVAEVARRMALRFECPVITVAGTNGKGSSCAMLEAVALQAGYRTGVYTSPHLVHFEERCRGHGEIVSAADLVPHFEAVEAARIQNGNEVSLTYFEFTTLAILRLMSHALLDVAILEVGLGGRLDATNAIDTDCAIITSIDIDHTEFLGPDRESIGREKAGIMRTGRPAIVSDPMAPQSVVDHAREIGADLWSFGRDFNFSGDKQQWNWAGRGRRYAGLAYPSLRGANQLVNASGVLAAFEALRERLPVTAQAVRNGMAMVELPGRFQIVPGQPTLVLDVAHNPHSVAALTANLDAMGFFPTTHAVFGAMADKDLAPMLAKVGPLVDRWYFTDLPTPRAESAAVLQQKWNAVHMVAGGRRDVTSSLHSDPLQALQAAVAAADPAD
;
A
#
# COMPACT_ATOMS: atom_id res chain seq x y z
N MET A 1 9.93 35.73 -13.49
CA MET A 1 8.76 34.83 -13.64
C MET A 1 9.28 33.44 -13.97
N GLN A 2 9.18 32.48 -13.07
CA GLN A 2 9.45 31.10 -13.44
C GLN A 2 8.37 30.67 -14.44
N THR A 3 8.79 30.13 -15.58
CA THR A 3 7.86 29.59 -16.58
C THR A 3 7.13 28.39 -15.95
N LYS A 4 5.79 28.36 -16.04
CA LYS A 4 4.99 27.24 -15.56
C LYS A 4 5.48 25.94 -16.20
N PRO A 5 5.60 24.85 -15.43
CA PRO A 5 5.91 23.56 -16.00
C PRO A 5 4.83 23.11 -17.02
N HIS A 6 5.24 22.45 -18.10
CA HIS A 6 4.33 21.95 -19.14
C HIS A 6 4.30 20.42 -19.21
N THR A 7 5.17 19.75 -18.45
CA THR A 7 5.26 18.29 -18.38
C THR A 7 5.05 17.80 -16.97
N LEU A 8 4.61 16.56 -16.79
CA LEU A 8 4.44 15.96 -15.47
C LEU A 8 5.76 15.98 -14.67
N GLU A 9 6.89 15.62 -15.29
CA GLU A 9 8.20 15.67 -14.65
C GLU A 9 8.58 17.08 -14.17
N GLY A 10 8.26 18.10 -14.97
CA GLY A 10 8.46 19.50 -14.59
C GLY A 10 7.60 19.88 -13.37
N TRP A 11 6.36 19.41 -13.31
CA TRP A 11 5.48 19.62 -12.17
C TRP A 11 5.97 18.90 -10.91
N LEU A 12 6.42 17.66 -11.03
CA LEU A 12 6.95 16.92 -9.89
C LEU A 12 8.16 17.60 -9.27
N ARG A 13 9.10 18.08 -10.11
CA ARG A 13 10.25 18.90 -9.65
C ARG A 13 9.83 20.23 -9.01
N HIS A 14 8.79 20.87 -9.53
CA HIS A 14 8.21 22.07 -8.92
C HIS A 14 7.66 21.78 -7.52
N CYS A 15 6.88 20.70 -7.37
CA CYS A 15 6.29 20.31 -6.08
C CYS A 15 7.34 20.01 -5.00
N GLU A 16 8.51 19.46 -5.35
CA GLU A 16 9.61 19.20 -4.42
C GLU A 16 10.19 20.45 -3.77
N GLN A 17 10.00 21.62 -4.39
CA GLN A 17 10.57 22.89 -3.95
C GLN A 17 9.59 23.78 -3.20
N LEU A 18 8.30 23.41 -3.14
CA LEU A 18 7.24 24.27 -2.59
C LEU A 18 7.20 24.32 -1.06
N HIS A 19 7.72 23.29 -0.40
CA HIS A 19 7.67 23.18 1.05
C HIS A 19 9.04 22.79 1.62
N PRO A 20 9.47 23.40 2.75
CA PRO A 20 10.80 23.13 3.32
C PRO A 20 10.95 21.72 3.93
N ARG A 21 9.83 21.03 4.21
CA ARG A 21 9.79 19.69 4.77
C ARG A 21 9.19 18.72 3.79
N ASN A 22 9.77 17.52 3.67
CA ASN A 22 9.21 16.45 2.85
C ASN A 22 7.94 15.84 3.47
N ILE A 23 7.88 15.78 4.80
CA ILE A 23 6.73 15.34 5.58
C ILE A 23 6.41 16.43 6.61
N ASP A 24 5.21 16.95 6.55
CA ASP A 24 4.67 17.91 7.52
C ASP A 24 3.22 17.54 7.83
N MET A 25 3.03 16.86 8.97
CA MET A 25 1.72 16.31 9.37
C MET A 25 0.74 17.43 9.69
N GLY A 26 -0.30 17.54 8.87
CA GLY A 26 -1.35 18.55 9.05
C GLY A 26 -2.35 18.48 7.91
N LEU A 27 -3.63 18.65 8.22
CA LEU A 27 -4.70 18.58 7.21
C LEU A 27 -5.17 19.95 6.73
N ASP A 28 -4.92 21.02 7.48
CA ASP A 28 -5.48 22.36 7.22
C ASP A 28 -5.10 22.91 5.84
N ARG A 29 -3.84 22.73 5.42
CA ARG A 29 -3.33 23.19 4.12
C ARG A 29 -4.06 22.50 2.96
N VAL A 30 -4.15 21.17 3.04
CA VAL A 30 -4.83 20.34 2.04
C VAL A 30 -6.32 20.66 1.99
N ALA A 31 -6.97 20.73 3.17
CA ALA A 31 -8.39 21.03 3.27
C ALA A 31 -8.73 22.40 2.69
N GLU A 32 -7.89 23.42 2.93
CA GLU A 32 -8.08 24.75 2.36
C GLU A 32 -7.99 24.73 0.83
N VAL A 33 -6.98 24.09 0.26
CA VAL A 33 -6.84 24.01 -1.21
C VAL A 33 -7.94 23.14 -1.82
N ALA A 34 -8.30 22.03 -1.21
CA ALA A 34 -9.43 21.20 -1.63
C ALA A 34 -10.76 22.00 -1.65
N ARG A 35 -10.99 22.80 -0.61
CA ARG A 35 -12.15 23.71 -0.52
C ARG A 35 -12.14 24.76 -1.64
N ARG A 36 -11.00 25.39 -1.95
CA ARG A 36 -10.87 26.36 -3.04
C ARG A 36 -11.16 25.73 -4.41
N MET A 37 -10.83 24.45 -4.59
CA MET A 37 -11.14 23.71 -5.80
C MET A 37 -12.57 23.15 -5.83
N ALA A 38 -13.37 23.30 -4.76
CA ALA A 38 -14.65 22.64 -4.56
C ALA A 38 -14.57 21.11 -4.79
N LEU A 39 -13.47 20.52 -4.30
CA LEU A 39 -13.17 19.10 -4.50
C LEU A 39 -14.17 18.21 -3.73
N ARG A 40 -14.94 17.40 -4.47
CA ARG A 40 -15.92 16.48 -3.92
C ARG A 40 -16.14 15.29 -4.85
N PHE A 41 -16.59 14.18 -4.28
CA PHE A 41 -16.97 12.99 -5.02
C PHE A 41 -18.48 12.81 -4.99
N GLU A 42 -19.07 12.48 -6.13
CA GLU A 42 -20.49 12.14 -6.25
C GLU A 42 -20.76 10.62 -6.08
N CYS A 43 -19.70 9.81 -6.14
CA CYS A 43 -19.73 8.35 -5.93
C CYS A 43 -19.32 7.98 -4.50
N PRO A 44 -19.60 6.73 -4.05
CA PRO A 44 -19.02 6.19 -2.82
C PRO A 44 -17.49 6.27 -2.78
N VAL A 45 -16.96 6.70 -1.66
CA VAL A 45 -15.53 6.75 -1.39
C VAL A 45 -15.18 5.70 -0.34
N ILE A 46 -14.22 4.83 -0.66
CA ILE A 46 -13.65 3.84 0.26
C ILE A 46 -12.21 4.26 0.57
N THR A 47 -11.92 4.55 1.83
CA THR A 47 -10.56 4.93 2.25
C THR A 47 -9.91 3.79 3.02
N VAL A 48 -8.67 3.44 2.66
CA VAL A 48 -7.93 2.31 3.22
C VAL A 48 -6.69 2.79 3.95
N ALA A 49 -6.65 2.60 5.26
CA ALA A 49 -5.48 2.83 6.12
C ALA A 49 -4.96 1.51 6.69
N GLY A 50 -3.74 1.52 7.22
CA GLY A 50 -3.09 0.36 7.83
C GLY A 50 -1.57 0.48 7.77
N THR A 51 -0.87 -0.40 8.45
CA THR A 51 0.58 -0.52 8.28
C THR A 51 0.89 -1.33 7.04
N ASN A 52 0.39 -2.55 6.96
CA ASN A 52 0.55 -3.44 5.80
C ASN A 52 -0.83 -3.84 5.25
N GLY A 53 -0.88 -4.22 3.95
CA GLY A 53 -2.11 -4.70 3.31
C GLY A 53 -2.97 -3.64 2.62
N LYS A 54 -2.66 -2.35 2.76
CA LYS A 54 -3.41 -1.25 2.11
C LYS A 54 -3.53 -1.43 0.61
N GLY A 55 -2.40 -1.47 -0.10
CA GLY A 55 -2.38 -1.62 -1.56
C GLY A 55 -3.03 -2.92 -2.03
N SER A 56 -2.85 -4.05 -1.30
CA SER A 56 -3.53 -5.31 -1.59
C SER A 56 -5.05 -5.18 -1.46
N SER A 57 -5.53 -4.50 -0.42
CA SER A 57 -6.96 -4.24 -0.23
C SER A 57 -7.52 -3.32 -1.32
N CYS A 58 -6.78 -2.27 -1.72
CA CYS A 58 -7.17 -1.39 -2.82
C CYS A 58 -7.26 -2.16 -4.15
N ALA A 59 -6.28 -3.02 -4.45
CA ALA A 59 -6.28 -3.84 -5.65
C ALA A 59 -7.45 -4.83 -5.68
N MET A 60 -7.75 -5.50 -4.56
CA MET A 60 -8.90 -6.40 -4.45
C MET A 60 -10.24 -5.65 -4.57
N LEU A 61 -10.38 -4.47 -3.95
CA LEU A 61 -11.56 -3.61 -4.11
C LEU A 61 -11.78 -3.25 -5.58
N GLU A 62 -10.74 -2.78 -6.25
CA GLU A 62 -10.79 -2.42 -7.66
C GLU A 62 -11.17 -3.62 -8.52
N ALA A 63 -10.48 -4.75 -8.36
CA ALA A 63 -10.73 -5.95 -9.15
C ALA A 63 -12.17 -6.46 -9.02
N VAL A 64 -12.72 -6.50 -7.80
CA VAL A 64 -14.12 -6.92 -7.57
C VAL A 64 -15.09 -5.90 -8.15
N ALA A 65 -14.84 -4.59 -7.98
CA ALA A 65 -15.68 -3.54 -8.52
C ALA A 65 -15.72 -3.55 -10.05
N LEU A 66 -14.58 -3.73 -10.73
CA LEU A 66 -14.49 -3.87 -12.18
C LEU A 66 -15.28 -5.09 -12.67
N GLN A 67 -15.16 -6.23 -12.00
CA GLN A 67 -15.93 -7.44 -12.34
C GLN A 67 -17.42 -7.30 -12.06
N ALA A 68 -17.83 -6.38 -11.21
CA ALA A 68 -19.21 -6.00 -11.01
C ALA A 68 -19.72 -4.97 -12.05
N GLY A 69 -18.85 -4.50 -12.95
CA GLY A 69 -19.18 -3.55 -14.02
C GLY A 69 -19.09 -2.08 -13.59
N TYR A 70 -18.47 -1.77 -12.44
CA TYR A 70 -18.30 -0.40 -11.95
C TYR A 70 -17.11 0.30 -12.60
N ARG A 71 -17.27 1.60 -12.83
CA ARG A 71 -16.19 2.52 -13.21
C ARG A 71 -15.46 2.93 -11.97
N THR A 72 -14.22 2.46 -11.84
CA THR A 72 -13.38 2.66 -10.66
C THR A 72 -12.42 3.82 -10.84
N GLY A 73 -12.15 4.55 -9.75
CA GLY A 73 -10.99 5.41 -9.60
C GLY A 73 -10.19 4.95 -8.39
N VAL A 74 -8.89 4.77 -8.53
CA VAL A 74 -8.02 4.30 -7.45
C VAL A 74 -6.82 5.22 -7.29
N TYR A 75 -6.59 5.67 -6.06
CA TYR A 75 -5.38 6.37 -5.64
C TYR A 75 -4.56 5.48 -4.73
N THR A 76 -3.29 5.26 -5.08
CA THR A 76 -2.34 4.48 -4.27
C THR A 76 -1.00 5.18 -4.13
N SER A 77 -0.23 4.86 -3.09
CA SER A 77 1.13 5.37 -2.89
C SER A 77 1.98 4.43 -2.03
N PRO A 78 3.32 4.42 -2.24
CA PRO A 78 4.06 5.04 -3.33
C PRO A 78 3.91 4.29 -4.67
N HIS A 79 4.44 4.85 -5.75
CA HIS A 79 4.64 4.14 -7.03
C HIS A 79 5.92 3.30 -6.98
N LEU A 80 6.04 2.33 -7.89
CA LEU A 80 7.25 1.51 -8.04
C LEU A 80 8.24 2.12 -9.03
N VAL A 81 7.78 2.50 -10.22
CA VAL A 81 8.62 3.00 -11.32
C VAL A 81 8.16 4.37 -11.79
N HIS A 82 6.88 4.52 -12.14
CA HIS A 82 6.33 5.74 -12.72
C HIS A 82 5.30 6.40 -11.80
N PHE A 83 5.34 7.71 -11.72
CA PHE A 83 4.41 8.49 -10.86
C PHE A 83 2.94 8.19 -11.16
N GLU A 84 2.60 7.99 -12.44
CA GLU A 84 1.26 7.73 -12.95
C GLU A 84 0.61 6.48 -12.32
N GLU A 85 1.42 5.52 -11.85
CA GLU A 85 0.93 4.33 -11.11
C GLU A 85 0.09 4.68 -9.90
N ARG A 86 0.24 5.91 -9.36
CA ARG A 86 -0.54 6.39 -8.22
C ARG A 86 -2.00 6.64 -8.54
N CYS A 87 -2.37 6.69 -9.81
CA CYS A 87 -3.74 6.93 -10.23
C CYS A 87 -4.17 5.94 -11.32
N ARG A 88 -5.25 5.22 -11.03
CA ARG A 88 -5.88 4.31 -12.00
C ARG A 88 -7.32 4.73 -12.20
N GLY A 89 -7.73 4.76 -13.46
CA GLY A 89 -9.11 4.98 -13.87
C GLY A 89 -9.62 3.78 -14.65
N HIS A 90 -10.72 3.18 -14.25
CA HIS A 90 -11.34 2.03 -14.94
C HIS A 90 -10.39 0.82 -15.12
N GLY A 91 -9.49 0.60 -14.16
CA GLY A 91 -8.49 -0.47 -14.20
C GLY A 91 -7.18 -0.13 -14.92
N GLU A 92 -7.08 1.04 -15.56
CA GLU A 92 -5.91 1.45 -16.33
C GLU A 92 -5.14 2.58 -15.63
N ILE A 93 -3.81 2.59 -15.73
CA ILE A 93 -2.99 3.69 -15.24
C ILE A 93 -3.27 4.94 -16.12
N VAL A 94 -3.53 6.07 -15.48
CA VAL A 94 -3.77 7.34 -16.18
C VAL A 94 -2.49 7.83 -16.86
N SER A 95 -2.64 8.60 -17.95
CA SER A 95 -1.47 9.16 -18.63
C SER A 95 -0.94 10.41 -17.93
N ALA A 96 0.34 10.73 -18.16
CA ALA A 96 0.92 11.99 -17.72
C ALA A 96 0.16 13.22 -18.29
N ALA A 97 -0.37 13.11 -19.52
CA ALA A 97 -1.14 14.17 -20.15
C ALA A 97 -2.48 14.41 -19.44
N ASP A 98 -3.12 13.37 -18.90
CA ASP A 98 -4.36 13.51 -18.13
C ASP A 98 -4.10 14.19 -16.78
N LEU A 99 -2.93 14.00 -16.17
CA LEU A 99 -2.58 14.56 -14.87
C LEU A 99 -2.23 16.05 -14.93
N VAL A 100 -1.51 16.51 -15.95
CA VAL A 100 -0.97 17.90 -16.04
C VAL A 100 -2.03 18.97 -15.80
N PRO A 101 -3.23 18.95 -16.39
CA PRO A 101 -4.25 19.98 -16.15
C PRO A 101 -4.70 20.06 -14.68
N HIS A 102 -4.60 18.96 -13.94
CA HIS A 102 -4.97 18.92 -12.53
C HIS A 102 -3.87 19.48 -11.64
N PHE A 103 -2.59 19.31 -11.99
CA PHE A 103 -1.48 20.01 -11.35
C PHE A 103 -1.60 21.55 -11.54
N GLU A 104 -1.92 22.01 -12.74
CA GLU A 104 -2.17 23.43 -13.03
C GLU A 104 -3.30 24.00 -12.17
N ALA A 105 -4.36 23.22 -11.97
CA ALA A 105 -5.50 23.65 -11.17
C ALA A 105 -5.18 23.71 -9.68
N VAL A 106 -4.38 22.78 -9.13
CA VAL A 106 -3.90 22.84 -7.75
C VAL A 106 -3.03 24.07 -7.54
N GLU A 107 -2.11 24.34 -8.48
CA GLU A 107 -1.25 25.53 -8.43
C GLU A 107 -2.08 26.82 -8.42
N ALA A 108 -3.08 26.93 -9.28
CA ALA A 108 -3.98 28.07 -9.31
C ALA A 108 -4.79 28.23 -8.01
N ALA A 109 -5.23 27.12 -7.41
CA ALA A 109 -6.00 27.13 -6.18
C ALA A 109 -5.14 27.49 -4.95
N ARG A 110 -3.88 27.00 -4.88
CA ARG A 110 -3.00 27.30 -3.74
C ARG A 110 -2.56 28.76 -3.71
N ILE A 111 -2.52 29.45 -4.88
CA ILE A 111 -2.12 30.86 -5.01
C ILE A 111 -3.35 31.73 -5.29
N GLN A 112 -4.42 31.57 -4.58
CA GLN A 112 -5.65 32.31 -4.82
C GLN A 112 -5.68 33.64 -4.04
N ASN A 113 -6.05 34.73 -4.69
CA ASN A 113 -6.28 36.06 -4.08
C ASN A 113 -5.08 36.63 -3.27
N GLY A 114 -3.86 36.31 -3.72
CA GLY A 114 -2.64 36.79 -3.03
C GLY A 114 -2.33 35.98 -1.73
N ASN A 115 -3.12 34.99 -1.42
CA ASN A 115 -2.88 34.08 -0.30
C ASN A 115 -2.33 32.74 -0.81
N GLU A 116 -1.04 32.53 -0.60
CA GLU A 116 -0.33 31.33 -1.01
C GLU A 116 -0.36 30.27 0.12
N VAL A 117 -0.81 29.05 -0.21
CA VAL A 117 -0.74 27.87 0.66
C VAL A 117 0.49 27.06 0.27
N SER A 118 1.40 26.84 1.21
CA SER A 118 2.55 25.97 1.03
C SER A 118 2.10 24.51 1.16
N LEU A 119 2.30 23.69 0.12
CA LEU A 119 1.97 22.28 0.10
C LEU A 119 3.24 21.43 -0.01
N THR A 120 3.32 20.35 0.74
CA THR A 120 4.35 19.33 0.54
C THR A 120 4.16 18.64 -0.81
N TYR A 121 5.19 17.97 -1.31
CA TYR A 121 5.10 17.16 -2.53
C TYR A 121 3.91 16.20 -2.47
N PHE A 122 3.75 15.48 -1.35
CA PHE A 122 2.67 14.52 -1.17
C PHE A 122 1.29 15.18 -1.20
N GLU A 123 1.12 16.27 -0.47
CA GLU A 123 -0.15 17.01 -0.42
C GLU A 123 -0.56 17.54 -1.80
N PHE A 124 0.37 18.15 -2.53
CA PHE A 124 0.11 18.71 -3.85
C PHE A 124 -0.29 17.61 -4.85
N THR A 125 0.52 16.56 -4.93
CA THR A 125 0.31 15.48 -5.89
C THR A 125 -0.97 14.67 -5.57
N THR A 126 -1.29 14.48 -4.29
CA THR A 126 -2.56 13.88 -3.86
C THR A 126 -3.74 14.71 -4.33
N LEU A 127 -3.73 16.04 -4.10
CA LEU A 127 -4.81 16.93 -4.54
C LEU A 127 -5.01 16.90 -6.07
N ALA A 128 -3.92 16.86 -6.85
CA ALA A 128 -4.00 16.78 -8.31
C ALA A 128 -4.70 15.49 -8.76
N ILE A 129 -4.34 14.34 -8.18
CA ILE A 129 -4.96 13.05 -8.50
C ILE A 129 -6.42 13.01 -8.02
N LEU A 130 -6.70 13.43 -6.80
CA LEU A 130 -8.08 13.47 -6.29
C LEU A 130 -8.97 14.38 -7.16
N ARG A 131 -8.43 15.50 -7.67
CA ARG A 131 -9.16 16.35 -8.60
C ARG A 131 -9.44 15.66 -9.94
N LEU A 132 -8.47 14.95 -10.50
CA LEU A 132 -8.68 14.13 -11.70
C LEU A 132 -9.83 13.14 -11.45
N MET A 133 -9.73 12.36 -10.37
CA MET A 133 -10.75 11.37 -10.03
C MET A 133 -12.13 11.98 -9.81
N SER A 134 -12.22 13.14 -9.15
CA SER A 134 -13.50 13.82 -8.89
C SER A 134 -14.18 14.36 -10.15
N HIS A 135 -13.44 14.58 -11.23
CA HIS A 135 -13.97 15.01 -12.54
C HIS A 135 -14.26 13.82 -13.47
N ALA A 136 -13.80 12.65 -13.13
CA ALA A 136 -14.09 11.43 -13.87
C ALA A 136 -15.51 10.89 -13.51
N LEU A 137 -16.14 10.24 -14.46
CA LEU A 137 -17.44 9.58 -14.24
C LEU A 137 -17.23 8.25 -13.53
N LEU A 138 -17.04 8.29 -12.21
CA LEU A 138 -16.81 7.12 -11.37
C LEU A 138 -18.08 6.62 -10.69
N ASP A 139 -18.15 5.31 -10.49
CA ASP A 139 -19.15 4.65 -9.65
C ASP A 139 -18.61 4.37 -8.25
N VAL A 140 -17.28 4.31 -8.09
CA VAL A 140 -16.59 4.17 -6.80
C VAL A 140 -15.18 4.77 -6.87
N ALA A 141 -14.78 5.47 -5.79
CA ALA A 141 -13.43 5.95 -5.57
C ALA A 141 -12.77 5.17 -4.41
N ILE A 142 -11.55 4.70 -4.60
CA ILE A 142 -10.77 3.93 -3.63
C ILE A 142 -9.50 4.71 -3.33
N LEU A 143 -9.28 5.09 -2.08
CA LEU A 143 -8.19 5.95 -1.64
C LEU A 143 -7.29 5.21 -0.65
N GLU A 144 -6.02 5.03 -1.00
CA GLU A 144 -5.00 4.53 -0.08
C GLU A 144 -4.40 5.68 0.73
N VAL A 145 -4.39 5.56 2.05
CA VAL A 145 -3.70 6.47 2.96
C VAL A 145 -2.19 6.33 2.80
N GLY A 146 -1.49 7.43 2.63
CA GLY A 146 -0.04 7.44 2.54
C GLY A 146 0.64 7.19 3.89
N LEU A 147 0.31 8.01 4.90
CA LEU A 147 0.91 7.93 6.23
C LEU A 147 -0.12 8.22 7.33
N GLY A 148 -0.20 7.30 8.31
CA GLY A 148 -1.13 7.45 9.43
C GLY A 148 -2.58 7.29 8.98
N GLY A 149 -3.29 8.38 8.90
CA GLY A 149 -4.69 8.48 8.46
C GLY A 149 -5.31 9.82 8.82
N ARG A 150 -5.37 10.17 10.11
CA ARG A 150 -6.03 11.37 10.62
C ARG A 150 -5.56 12.67 9.94
N LEU A 151 -4.26 12.80 9.72
CA LEU A 151 -3.62 13.98 9.13
C LEU A 151 -3.09 13.73 7.70
N ASP A 152 -3.46 12.60 7.11
CA ASP A 152 -3.09 12.29 5.71
C ASP A 152 -3.90 13.13 4.73
N ALA A 153 -3.29 13.51 3.61
CA ALA A 153 -3.93 14.35 2.60
C ALA A 153 -5.22 13.73 2.02
N THR A 154 -5.31 12.41 1.94
CA THR A 154 -6.54 11.73 1.48
C THR A 154 -7.72 11.95 2.43
N ASN A 155 -7.44 12.23 3.71
CA ASN A 155 -8.49 12.45 4.72
C ASN A 155 -9.18 13.82 4.61
N ALA A 156 -8.74 14.67 3.68
CA ALA A 156 -9.50 15.86 3.27
C ALA A 156 -10.81 15.51 2.54
N ILE A 157 -10.97 14.27 2.10
CA ILE A 157 -12.19 13.73 1.49
C ILE A 157 -12.93 12.87 2.51
N ASP A 158 -14.23 13.12 2.66
CA ASP A 158 -15.07 12.29 3.51
C ASP A 158 -15.28 10.91 2.90
N THR A 159 -15.00 9.88 3.70
CA THR A 159 -15.19 8.50 3.29
C THR A 159 -16.61 8.00 3.56
N ASP A 160 -17.14 7.15 2.67
CA ASP A 160 -18.38 6.41 2.89
C ASP A 160 -18.14 5.07 3.60
N CYS A 161 -16.91 4.53 3.49
CA CYS A 161 -16.49 3.33 4.21
C CYS A 161 -14.99 3.43 4.48
N ALA A 162 -14.58 3.32 5.74
CA ALA A 162 -13.19 3.23 6.14
C ALA A 162 -12.78 1.76 6.29
N ILE A 163 -11.61 1.39 5.76
CA ILE A 163 -10.98 0.08 6.01
C ILE A 163 -9.67 0.31 6.74
N ILE A 164 -9.49 -0.35 7.87
CA ILE A 164 -8.22 -0.41 8.59
C ILE A 164 -7.70 -1.83 8.48
N THR A 165 -6.57 -1.99 7.77
CA THR A 165 -5.87 -3.26 7.61
C THR A 165 -5.01 -3.55 8.83
N SER A 166 -3.96 -4.36 8.74
CA SER A 166 -3.10 -4.65 9.88
C SER A 166 -2.40 -3.40 10.43
N ILE A 167 -2.29 -3.31 11.75
CA ILE A 167 -1.59 -2.25 12.48
C ILE A 167 -0.36 -2.84 13.13
N ASP A 168 0.81 -2.28 12.82
CA ASP A 168 2.07 -2.67 13.43
C ASP A 168 2.99 -1.46 13.59
N ILE A 169 4.12 -1.65 14.24
CA ILE A 169 5.11 -0.60 14.50
C ILE A 169 5.79 -0.21 13.18
N ASP A 170 5.55 1.01 12.75
CA ASP A 170 6.21 1.65 11.61
C ASP A 170 6.05 3.18 11.73
N HIS A 171 6.99 3.93 11.15
CA HIS A 171 6.97 5.40 11.16
C HIS A 171 6.79 6.02 12.56
N THR A 172 7.46 5.47 13.56
CA THR A 172 7.29 5.84 14.97
C THR A 172 7.59 7.31 15.26
N GLU A 173 8.43 7.95 14.47
CA GLU A 173 8.74 9.40 14.58
C GLU A 173 7.53 10.30 14.28
N PHE A 174 6.54 9.80 13.51
CA PHE A 174 5.33 10.54 13.12
C PHE A 174 4.07 10.05 13.81
N LEU A 175 3.95 8.73 14.03
CA LEU A 175 2.71 8.09 14.46
C LEU A 175 2.70 7.68 15.93
N GLY A 176 3.87 7.77 16.58
CA GLY A 176 4.04 7.35 17.97
C GLY A 176 4.71 5.98 18.14
N PRO A 177 5.12 5.65 19.37
CA PRO A 177 6.04 4.55 19.66
C PRO A 177 5.39 3.17 19.70
N ASP A 178 4.06 3.07 19.72
CA ASP A 178 3.34 1.84 19.98
C ASP A 178 2.11 1.66 19.07
N ARG A 179 1.55 0.46 19.07
CA ARG A 179 0.38 0.12 18.25
C ARG A 179 -0.88 0.91 18.63
N GLU A 180 -1.01 1.36 19.86
CA GLU A 180 -2.17 2.14 20.31
C GLU A 180 -2.15 3.55 19.71
N SER A 181 -1.00 4.23 19.75
CA SER A 181 -0.83 5.54 19.12
C SER A 181 -0.98 5.47 17.59
N ILE A 182 -0.36 4.47 16.96
CA ILE A 182 -0.47 4.23 15.51
C ILE A 182 -1.92 3.91 15.12
N GLY A 183 -2.61 3.09 15.93
CA GLY A 183 -4.02 2.75 15.73
C GLY A 183 -4.94 3.97 15.79
N ARG A 184 -4.71 4.86 16.74
CA ARG A 184 -5.46 6.12 16.88
C ARG A 184 -5.32 7.02 15.65
N GLU A 185 -4.10 7.16 15.12
CA GLU A 185 -3.85 7.93 13.89
C GLU A 185 -4.58 7.32 12.68
N LYS A 186 -4.57 6.00 12.55
CA LYS A 186 -5.26 5.32 11.45
C LYS A 186 -6.77 5.38 11.58
N ALA A 187 -7.31 5.27 12.79
CA ALA A 187 -8.74 5.38 13.08
C ALA A 187 -9.33 6.75 12.69
N GLY A 188 -8.50 7.78 12.57
CA GLY A 188 -8.93 9.13 12.18
C GLY A 188 -9.53 9.25 10.77
N ILE A 189 -9.52 8.19 9.96
CA ILE A 189 -10.25 8.15 8.67
C ILE A 189 -11.73 7.75 8.83
N MET A 190 -12.15 7.26 10.01
CA MET A 190 -13.53 6.88 10.26
C MET A 190 -14.46 8.09 10.29
N ARG A 191 -15.74 7.87 10.01
CA ARG A 191 -16.78 8.91 10.04
C ARG A 191 -17.99 8.45 10.82
N THR A 192 -18.64 9.38 11.50
CA THR A 192 -19.89 9.16 12.26
C THR A 192 -20.96 8.51 11.38
N GLY A 193 -21.56 7.42 11.85
CA GLY A 193 -22.63 6.70 11.17
C GLY A 193 -22.19 5.98 9.88
N ARG A 194 -20.89 5.97 9.55
CA ARG A 194 -20.39 5.26 8.37
C ARG A 194 -19.71 3.95 8.76
N PRO A 195 -19.71 2.92 7.88
CA PRO A 195 -18.99 1.69 8.11
C PRO A 195 -17.50 1.91 8.33
N ALA A 196 -16.97 1.29 9.37
CA ALA A 196 -15.55 1.23 9.72
C ALA A 196 -15.14 -0.23 9.84
N ILE A 197 -14.49 -0.76 8.80
CA ILE A 197 -14.07 -2.16 8.68
C ILE A 197 -12.67 -2.28 9.27
N VAL A 198 -12.51 -3.05 10.33
CA VAL A 198 -11.22 -3.30 10.98
C VAL A 198 -10.84 -4.74 10.75
N SER A 199 -9.87 -4.95 9.85
CA SER A 199 -9.40 -6.27 9.43
C SER A 199 -8.25 -6.82 10.30
N ASP A 200 -7.70 -6.01 11.22
CA ASP A 200 -6.66 -6.47 12.13
C ASP A 200 -7.26 -7.47 13.14
N PRO A 201 -6.79 -8.75 13.18
CA PRO A 201 -7.29 -9.73 14.15
C PRO A 201 -7.01 -9.36 15.61
N MET A 202 -6.02 -8.51 15.84
CA MET A 202 -5.60 -8.03 17.16
C MET A 202 -5.60 -6.49 17.20
N ALA A 203 -6.69 -5.89 16.74
CA ALA A 203 -6.81 -4.45 16.64
C ALA A 203 -6.51 -3.75 17.99
N PRO A 204 -5.71 -2.67 17.99
CA PRO A 204 -5.50 -1.85 19.18
C PRO A 204 -6.81 -1.34 19.75
N GLN A 205 -6.89 -1.24 21.08
CA GLN A 205 -8.10 -0.77 21.76
C GLN A 205 -8.47 0.66 21.36
N SER A 206 -7.46 1.49 21.09
CA SER A 206 -7.64 2.87 20.60
C SER A 206 -8.48 2.97 19.32
N VAL A 207 -8.43 1.98 18.44
CA VAL A 207 -9.25 1.94 17.22
C VAL A 207 -10.72 1.70 17.56
N VAL A 208 -10.98 0.76 18.46
CA VAL A 208 -12.34 0.43 18.91
C VAL A 208 -12.95 1.59 19.69
N ASP A 209 -12.18 2.21 20.56
CA ASP A 209 -12.62 3.33 21.37
C ASP A 209 -12.93 4.56 20.50
N HIS A 210 -12.08 4.86 19.51
CA HIS A 210 -12.33 5.95 18.58
C HIS A 210 -13.62 5.71 17.76
N ALA A 211 -13.83 4.51 17.24
CA ALA A 211 -15.06 4.18 16.51
C ALA A 211 -16.32 4.37 17.37
N ARG A 212 -16.24 3.99 18.66
CA ARG A 212 -17.34 4.19 19.62
C ARG A 212 -17.54 5.67 19.95
N GLU A 213 -16.47 6.41 20.18
CA GLU A 213 -16.50 7.83 20.50
C GLU A 213 -17.20 8.66 19.42
N ILE A 214 -16.88 8.41 18.16
CA ILE A 214 -17.48 9.13 17.03
C ILE A 214 -18.80 8.53 16.54
N GLY A 215 -19.21 7.36 17.04
CA GLY A 215 -20.42 6.67 16.61
C GLY A 215 -20.32 6.09 15.19
N ALA A 216 -19.17 5.57 14.79
CA ALA A 216 -19.00 4.83 13.53
C ALA A 216 -19.65 3.44 13.61
N ASP A 217 -20.12 2.90 12.49
CA ASP A 217 -20.59 1.50 12.41
C ASP A 217 -19.40 0.56 12.30
N LEU A 218 -18.89 0.13 13.47
CA LEU A 218 -17.68 -0.69 13.57
C LEU A 218 -17.95 -2.14 13.21
N TRP A 219 -17.21 -2.65 12.20
CA TRP A 219 -17.14 -4.05 11.78
C TRP A 219 -15.77 -4.61 12.13
N SER A 220 -15.70 -5.53 13.08
CA SER A 220 -14.45 -6.12 13.54
C SER A 220 -14.27 -7.52 13.01
N PHE A 221 -13.06 -7.82 12.51
CA PHE A 221 -12.66 -9.19 12.16
C PHE A 221 -12.81 -10.14 13.35
N GLY A 222 -13.30 -11.34 13.11
CA GLY A 222 -13.54 -12.36 14.15
C GLY A 222 -14.88 -12.20 14.87
N ARG A 223 -15.51 -11.02 14.84
CA ARG A 223 -16.81 -10.76 15.47
C ARG A 223 -17.91 -10.54 14.43
N ASP A 224 -17.73 -9.58 13.53
CA ASP A 224 -18.73 -9.16 12.54
C ASP A 224 -18.54 -9.84 11.20
N PHE A 225 -17.32 -10.20 10.88
CA PHE A 225 -16.95 -10.98 9.70
C PHE A 225 -15.75 -11.87 9.97
N ASN A 226 -15.67 -12.98 9.25
CA ASN A 226 -14.57 -13.92 9.41
C ASN A 226 -14.44 -14.80 8.15
N PHE A 227 -13.35 -15.57 8.06
CA PHE A 227 -13.17 -16.58 7.05
C PHE A 227 -12.80 -17.93 7.67
N SER A 228 -13.03 -18.98 6.93
CA SER A 228 -12.51 -20.32 7.17
C SER A 228 -12.07 -20.91 5.83
N GLY A 229 -11.14 -21.85 5.84
CA GLY A 229 -10.67 -22.45 4.59
C GLY A 229 -9.83 -23.68 4.81
N ASP A 230 -9.56 -24.40 3.72
CA ASP A 230 -8.65 -25.52 3.63
C ASP A 230 -7.53 -25.22 2.61
N LYS A 231 -6.84 -26.22 2.07
CA LYS A 231 -5.75 -26.00 1.09
C LYS A 231 -6.23 -25.62 -0.31
N GLN A 232 -7.52 -25.72 -0.61
CA GLN A 232 -8.07 -25.57 -1.96
C GLN A 232 -9.01 -24.39 -2.09
N GLN A 233 -9.80 -24.10 -1.04
CA GLN A 233 -10.85 -23.10 -1.06
C GLN A 233 -11.04 -22.46 0.31
N TRP A 234 -11.68 -21.29 0.30
CA TRP A 234 -12.06 -20.61 1.52
C TRP A 234 -13.51 -20.14 1.49
N ASN A 235 -14.05 -19.88 2.66
CA ASN A 235 -15.40 -19.39 2.86
C ASN A 235 -15.32 -18.09 3.65
N TRP A 236 -16.24 -17.18 3.38
CA TRP A 236 -16.37 -15.94 4.10
C TRP A 236 -17.77 -15.77 4.66
N ALA A 237 -17.89 -15.21 5.87
CA ALA A 237 -19.14 -14.85 6.50
C ALA A 237 -19.07 -13.45 7.08
N GLY A 238 -20.04 -12.61 6.76
CA GLY A 238 -20.26 -11.29 7.32
C GLY A 238 -21.53 -11.26 8.17
N ARG A 239 -22.06 -10.06 8.43
CA ARG A 239 -23.26 -9.86 9.24
C ARG A 239 -24.52 -10.42 8.60
N GLY A 240 -24.64 -10.36 7.28
CA GLY A 240 -25.84 -10.82 6.55
C GLY A 240 -25.54 -11.61 5.28
N ARG A 241 -24.27 -11.69 4.87
CA ARG A 241 -23.86 -12.43 3.66
C ARG A 241 -22.84 -13.52 3.97
N ARG A 242 -22.86 -14.53 3.10
CA ARG A 242 -21.87 -15.62 3.12
C ARG A 242 -21.47 -15.96 1.70
N TYR A 243 -20.18 -16.26 1.53
CA TYR A 243 -19.63 -16.81 0.30
C TYR A 243 -18.95 -18.13 0.63
N ALA A 244 -19.31 -19.19 -0.07
CA ALA A 244 -18.73 -20.52 0.11
C ALA A 244 -17.94 -20.92 -1.15
N GLY A 245 -16.89 -21.71 -0.96
CA GLY A 245 -16.12 -22.28 -2.05
C GLY A 245 -15.42 -21.23 -2.92
N LEU A 246 -14.88 -20.19 -2.30
CA LEU A 246 -14.07 -19.20 -3.00
C LEU A 246 -12.68 -19.78 -3.29
N ALA A 247 -12.17 -19.56 -4.50
CA ALA A 247 -10.76 -19.78 -4.78
C ALA A 247 -9.92 -18.73 -4.01
N TYR A 248 -8.69 -19.12 -3.64
CA TYR A 248 -7.77 -18.16 -3.01
C TYR A 248 -7.52 -16.98 -3.94
N PRO A 249 -7.36 -15.76 -3.39
CA PRO A 249 -6.95 -14.62 -4.19
C PRO A 249 -5.64 -14.92 -4.93
N SER A 250 -5.49 -14.37 -6.14
CA SER A 250 -4.23 -14.52 -6.90
C SER A 250 -3.05 -13.87 -6.18
N LEU A 251 -3.30 -12.86 -5.34
CA LEU A 251 -2.30 -12.32 -4.42
C LEU A 251 -1.96 -13.36 -3.35
N ARG A 252 -0.69 -13.71 -3.25
CA ARG A 252 -0.22 -14.78 -2.37
C ARG A 252 0.08 -14.26 -0.96
N GLY A 253 -0.10 -15.16 0.03
CA GLY A 253 0.25 -14.95 1.43
C GLY A 253 -0.92 -15.04 2.40
N ALA A 254 -0.65 -15.53 3.62
CA ALA A 254 -1.66 -15.75 4.65
C ALA A 254 -2.48 -14.50 5.00
N ASN A 255 -1.84 -13.34 4.99
CA ASN A 255 -2.50 -12.06 5.28
C ASN A 255 -3.48 -11.62 4.18
N GLN A 256 -3.41 -12.20 2.99
CA GLN A 256 -4.31 -11.82 1.89
C GLN A 256 -5.76 -12.26 2.14
N LEU A 257 -5.99 -13.35 2.88
CA LEU A 257 -7.36 -13.72 3.28
C LEU A 257 -7.95 -12.73 4.29
N VAL A 258 -7.13 -12.21 5.19
CA VAL A 258 -7.55 -11.15 6.13
C VAL A 258 -7.91 -9.87 5.34
N ASN A 259 -7.06 -9.46 4.40
CA ASN A 259 -7.31 -8.32 3.53
C ASN A 259 -8.59 -8.53 2.69
N ALA A 260 -8.71 -9.69 2.02
CA ALA A 260 -9.88 -10.06 1.24
C ALA A 260 -11.16 -10.07 2.09
N SER A 261 -11.07 -10.54 3.34
CA SER A 261 -12.21 -10.53 4.27
C SER A 261 -12.70 -9.13 4.57
N GLY A 262 -11.79 -8.18 4.78
CA GLY A 262 -12.13 -6.76 4.98
C GLY A 262 -12.75 -6.13 3.73
N VAL A 263 -12.24 -6.47 2.54
CA VAL A 263 -12.81 -6.04 1.25
C VAL A 263 -14.25 -6.54 1.08
N LEU A 264 -14.52 -7.81 1.38
CA LEU A 264 -15.87 -8.36 1.30
C LEU A 264 -16.81 -7.74 2.33
N ALA A 265 -16.31 -7.42 3.54
CA ALA A 265 -17.08 -6.71 4.56
C ALA A 265 -17.44 -5.29 4.10
N ALA A 266 -16.54 -4.57 3.42
CA ALA A 266 -16.82 -3.25 2.86
C ALA A 266 -17.90 -3.31 1.77
N PHE A 267 -17.85 -4.26 0.85
CA PHE A 267 -18.92 -4.45 -0.13
C PHE A 267 -20.25 -4.86 0.49
N GLU A 268 -20.25 -5.66 1.55
CA GLU A 268 -21.47 -5.97 2.29
C GLU A 268 -22.04 -4.72 2.98
N ALA A 269 -21.20 -3.93 3.63
CA ALA A 269 -21.62 -2.70 4.30
C ALA A 269 -22.17 -1.65 3.32
N LEU A 270 -21.61 -1.60 2.11
CA LEU A 270 -22.05 -0.69 1.04
C LEU A 270 -23.05 -1.30 0.05
N ARG A 271 -23.64 -2.45 0.35
CA ARG A 271 -24.46 -3.25 -0.60
C ARG A 271 -25.65 -2.51 -1.23
N GLU A 272 -26.16 -1.48 -0.57
CA GLU A 272 -27.26 -0.67 -1.10
C GLU A 272 -26.80 0.31 -2.19
N ARG A 273 -25.54 0.74 -2.13
CA ARG A 273 -24.93 1.68 -3.08
C ARG A 273 -24.02 0.98 -4.10
N LEU A 274 -23.34 -0.09 -3.69
CA LEU A 274 -22.40 -0.87 -4.50
C LEU A 274 -22.71 -2.39 -4.40
N PRO A 275 -23.87 -2.85 -4.91
CA PRO A 275 -24.19 -4.27 -4.91
C PRO A 275 -23.18 -5.06 -5.78
N VAL A 276 -22.61 -6.13 -5.23
CA VAL A 276 -21.73 -7.05 -5.96
C VAL A 276 -22.30 -8.46 -5.95
N THR A 277 -22.15 -9.17 -7.07
CA THR A 277 -22.56 -10.57 -7.18
C THR A 277 -21.46 -11.50 -6.66
N ALA A 278 -21.85 -12.72 -6.28
CA ALA A 278 -20.88 -13.73 -5.91
C ALA A 278 -19.90 -14.07 -7.07
N GLN A 279 -20.35 -13.95 -8.31
CA GLN A 279 -19.51 -14.18 -9.48
C GLN A 279 -18.47 -13.06 -9.65
N ALA A 280 -18.86 -11.80 -9.43
CA ALA A 280 -17.93 -10.66 -9.47
C ALA A 280 -16.86 -10.81 -8.38
N VAL A 281 -17.24 -11.27 -7.17
CA VAL A 281 -16.28 -11.56 -6.11
C VAL A 281 -15.29 -12.66 -6.54
N ARG A 282 -15.80 -13.78 -7.08
CA ARG A 282 -14.91 -14.89 -7.53
C ARG A 282 -13.93 -14.44 -8.61
N ASN A 283 -14.44 -13.76 -9.62
CA ASN A 283 -13.62 -13.29 -10.73
C ASN A 283 -12.60 -12.24 -10.26
N GLY A 284 -13.03 -11.24 -9.48
CA GLY A 284 -12.15 -10.20 -8.97
C GLY A 284 -11.02 -10.75 -8.12
N MET A 285 -11.31 -11.67 -7.19
CA MET A 285 -10.28 -12.29 -6.37
C MET A 285 -9.30 -13.17 -7.17
N ALA A 286 -9.78 -13.86 -8.21
CA ALA A 286 -8.94 -14.68 -9.08
C ALA A 286 -8.07 -13.86 -10.05
N MET A 287 -8.50 -12.65 -10.41
CA MET A 287 -7.84 -11.81 -11.41
C MET A 287 -7.05 -10.63 -10.81
N VAL A 288 -7.08 -10.44 -9.49
CA VAL A 288 -6.37 -9.33 -8.86
C VAL A 288 -4.86 -9.45 -9.06
N GLU A 289 -4.26 -8.37 -9.53
CA GLU A 289 -2.81 -8.24 -9.72
C GLU A 289 -2.29 -7.04 -8.93
N LEU A 290 -1.11 -7.20 -8.35
CA LEU A 290 -0.41 -6.12 -7.68
C LEU A 290 1.11 -6.34 -7.79
N PRO A 291 1.81 -5.56 -8.62
CA PRO A 291 3.25 -5.68 -8.78
C PRO A 291 4.00 -5.53 -7.46
N GLY A 292 5.08 -6.32 -7.30
CA GLY A 292 5.95 -6.25 -6.13
C GLY A 292 5.34 -6.76 -4.81
N ARG A 293 4.27 -7.55 -4.86
CA ARG A 293 3.70 -8.22 -3.68
C ARG A 293 3.74 -9.74 -3.86
N PHE A 294 4.88 -10.34 -3.48
CA PHE A 294 5.18 -11.75 -3.74
C PHE A 294 4.87 -12.14 -5.18
N GLN A 295 5.26 -11.26 -6.09
CA GLN A 295 5.02 -11.43 -7.52
C GLN A 295 5.97 -12.48 -8.07
N ILE A 296 5.42 -13.58 -8.55
CA ILE A 296 6.19 -14.62 -9.24
C ILE A 296 6.23 -14.25 -10.72
N VAL A 297 7.43 -13.98 -11.23
CA VAL A 297 7.69 -13.78 -12.66
C VAL A 297 8.03 -15.15 -13.24
N PRO A 298 7.24 -15.66 -14.20
CA PRO A 298 7.51 -16.96 -14.82
C PRO A 298 8.86 -16.97 -15.52
N GLY A 299 9.63 -18.02 -15.29
CA GLY A 299 10.95 -18.18 -15.89
C GLY A 299 11.77 -19.29 -15.24
N GLN A 300 12.99 -19.47 -15.69
CA GLN A 300 14.02 -20.33 -15.14
C GLN A 300 15.33 -19.55 -15.08
N PRO A 301 15.84 -19.19 -13.92
CA PRO A 301 15.31 -19.48 -12.56
C PRO A 301 13.96 -18.79 -12.26
N THR A 302 13.31 -19.21 -11.17
CA THR A 302 12.08 -18.57 -10.69
C THR A 302 12.41 -17.24 -10.04
N LEU A 303 11.82 -16.14 -10.52
CA LEU A 303 12.03 -14.82 -9.95
C LEU A 303 10.84 -14.40 -9.09
N VAL A 304 11.09 -14.00 -7.84
CA VAL A 304 10.10 -13.43 -6.92
C VAL A 304 10.42 -11.98 -6.66
N LEU A 305 9.46 -11.08 -6.87
CA LEU A 305 9.58 -9.66 -6.58
C LEU A 305 8.69 -9.30 -5.36
N ASP A 306 9.30 -8.69 -4.35
CA ASP A 306 8.58 -8.23 -3.17
C ASP A 306 9.16 -6.91 -2.63
N VAL A 307 8.29 -6.05 -2.10
CA VAL A 307 8.67 -4.75 -1.52
C VAL A 307 8.62 -4.75 0.01
N ALA A 308 8.71 -5.90 0.66
CA ALA A 308 8.75 -6.02 2.11
C ALA A 308 9.90 -5.18 2.70
N HIS A 309 9.59 -4.31 3.67
CA HIS A 309 10.52 -3.30 4.20
C HIS A 309 10.37 -3.05 5.71
N ASN A 310 9.61 -3.88 6.40
CA ASN A 310 9.50 -3.88 7.86
C ASN A 310 9.44 -5.32 8.38
N PRO A 311 9.71 -5.58 9.69
CA PRO A 311 9.77 -6.93 10.24
C PRO A 311 8.51 -7.79 10.02
N HIS A 312 7.33 -7.17 10.02
CA HIS A 312 6.06 -7.86 9.77
C HIS A 312 5.90 -8.30 8.31
N SER A 313 6.16 -7.39 7.35
CA SER A 313 6.08 -7.73 5.92
C SER A 313 7.15 -8.75 5.51
N VAL A 314 8.37 -8.69 6.09
CA VAL A 314 9.41 -9.68 5.86
C VAL A 314 9.03 -11.04 6.46
N ALA A 315 8.35 -11.09 7.60
CA ALA A 315 7.82 -12.35 8.14
C ALA A 315 6.81 -13.00 7.18
N ALA A 316 5.94 -12.21 6.56
CA ALA A 316 5.01 -12.70 5.54
C ALA A 316 5.75 -13.19 4.29
N LEU A 317 6.75 -12.44 3.80
CA LEU A 317 7.61 -12.86 2.70
C LEU A 317 8.29 -14.19 2.99
N THR A 318 8.89 -14.33 4.17
CA THR A 318 9.56 -15.57 4.62
C THR A 318 8.61 -16.76 4.62
N ALA A 319 7.41 -16.60 5.19
CA ALA A 319 6.40 -17.65 5.20
C ALA A 319 5.94 -18.05 3.78
N ASN A 320 5.85 -17.08 2.88
CA ASN A 320 5.47 -17.35 1.48
C ASN A 320 6.59 -18.07 0.71
N LEU A 321 7.85 -17.69 0.92
CA LEU A 321 9.01 -18.38 0.32
C LEU A 321 9.08 -19.84 0.81
N ASP A 322 8.93 -20.06 2.12
CA ASP A 322 8.92 -21.41 2.71
C ASP A 322 7.77 -22.27 2.14
N ALA A 323 6.62 -21.68 1.89
CA ALA A 323 5.47 -22.35 1.31
C ALA A 323 5.60 -22.67 -0.20
N MET A 324 6.56 -22.09 -0.92
CA MET A 324 6.79 -22.40 -2.34
C MET A 324 7.36 -23.81 -2.55
N GLY A 325 7.94 -24.40 -1.52
CA GLY A 325 8.59 -25.71 -1.58
C GLY A 325 10.11 -25.60 -1.69
N PHE A 326 10.74 -26.66 -2.17
CA PHE A 326 12.19 -26.76 -2.22
C PHE A 326 12.77 -26.16 -3.49
N PHE A 327 13.76 -25.27 -3.33
CA PHE A 327 14.64 -24.78 -4.37
C PHE A 327 16.09 -25.09 -3.98
N PRO A 328 16.97 -25.52 -4.92
CA PRO A 328 18.34 -25.90 -4.59
C PRO A 328 19.14 -24.74 -3.99
N THR A 329 19.00 -23.54 -4.54
CA THR A 329 19.70 -22.33 -4.08
C THR A 329 18.74 -21.14 -4.11
N THR A 330 18.74 -20.35 -3.05
CA THR A 330 18.01 -19.09 -3.00
C THR A 330 18.98 -17.91 -3.12
N HIS A 331 18.80 -17.11 -4.16
CA HIS A 331 19.55 -15.90 -4.44
C HIS A 331 18.74 -14.68 -4.01
N ALA A 332 19.26 -13.80 -3.14
CA ALA A 332 18.58 -12.58 -2.72
C ALA A 332 19.31 -11.34 -3.21
N VAL A 333 18.68 -10.59 -4.11
CA VAL A 333 19.08 -9.21 -4.44
C VAL A 333 18.41 -8.28 -3.43
N PHE A 334 19.20 -7.56 -2.63
CA PHE A 334 18.67 -6.80 -1.49
C PHE A 334 19.23 -5.38 -1.43
N GLY A 335 18.33 -4.41 -1.46
CA GLY A 335 18.57 -3.00 -1.18
C GLY A 335 17.50 -2.47 -0.23
N ALA A 336 17.85 -1.52 0.64
CA ALA A 336 16.91 -0.99 1.63
C ALA A 336 17.16 0.49 1.94
N MET A 337 16.17 1.17 2.51
CA MET A 337 16.29 2.53 3.02
C MET A 337 16.99 2.52 4.38
N ALA A 338 17.77 3.57 4.66
CA ALA A 338 18.59 3.68 5.88
C ALA A 338 17.74 3.83 7.17
N ASP A 339 16.51 4.35 7.04
CA ASP A 339 15.58 4.53 8.16
C ASP A 339 14.89 3.24 8.64
N LYS A 340 15.16 2.11 8.00
CA LYS A 340 14.50 0.84 8.34
C LYS A 340 15.27 0.04 9.39
N ASP A 341 14.52 -0.69 10.22
CA ASP A 341 15.09 -1.62 11.19
C ASP A 341 15.50 -2.93 10.49
N LEU A 342 16.75 -2.92 9.98
CA LEU A 342 17.27 -3.96 9.10
C LEU A 342 17.63 -5.26 9.83
N ALA A 343 18.08 -5.19 11.09
CA ALA A 343 18.56 -6.36 11.81
C ALA A 343 17.48 -7.44 12.02
N PRO A 344 16.27 -7.14 12.50
CA PRO A 344 15.20 -8.12 12.58
C PRO A 344 14.74 -8.67 11.22
N MET A 345 14.77 -7.84 10.17
CA MET A 345 14.44 -8.24 8.82
C MET A 345 15.42 -9.29 8.28
N LEU A 346 16.72 -8.98 8.36
CA LEU A 346 17.80 -9.88 7.92
C LEU A 346 17.85 -11.17 8.74
N ALA A 347 17.55 -11.11 10.05
CA ALA A 347 17.47 -12.29 10.90
C ALA A 347 16.33 -13.23 10.47
N LYS A 348 15.20 -12.68 10.01
CA LYS A 348 14.03 -13.48 9.57
C LYS A 348 14.23 -14.16 8.22
N VAL A 349 14.70 -13.43 7.23
CA VAL A 349 14.85 -13.97 5.86
C VAL A 349 16.15 -14.72 5.65
N GLY A 350 17.19 -14.40 6.44
CA GLY A 350 18.54 -14.97 6.32
C GLY A 350 18.60 -16.50 6.27
N PRO A 351 17.85 -17.24 7.09
CA PRO A 351 17.86 -18.71 7.04
C PRO A 351 17.43 -19.33 5.71
N LEU A 352 16.68 -18.61 4.88
CA LEU A 352 16.18 -19.07 3.58
C LEU A 352 17.08 -18.67 2.40
N VAL A 353 18.14 -17.89 2.63
CA VAL A 353 18.97 -17.33 1.55
C VAL A 353 20.35 -17.97 1.58
N ASP A 354 20.81 -18.45 0.43
CA ASP A 354 22.12 -19.07 0.23
C ASP A 354 23.14 -18.07 -0.34
N ARG A 355 22.69 -17.13 -1.19
CA ARG A 355 23.55 -16.13 -1.84
C ARG A 355 22.95 -14.74 -1.80
N TRP A 356 23.71 -13.79 -1.26
CA TRP A 356 23.29 -12.40 -1.12
C TRP A 356 23.97 -11.49 -2.13
N TYR A 357 23.18 -10.61 -2.76
CA TYR A 357 23.63 -9.56 -3.67
C TYR A 357 23.14 -8.23 -3.11
N PHE A 358 23.95 -7.62 -2.23
CA PHE A 358 23.61 -6.33 -1.64
C PHE A 358 23.84 -5.23 -2.66
N THR A 359 22.91 -4.29 -2.76
CA THR A 359 22.96 -3.24 -3.79
C THR A 359 22.67 -1.86 -3.22
N ASP A 360 23.35 -0.85 -3.74
CA ASP A 360 22.96 0.54 -3.59
C ASP A 360 21.66 0.76 -4.33
N LEU A 361 20.81 1.71 -3.84
CA LEU A 361 19.60 2.14 -4.53
C LEU A 361 19.78 3.58 -5.04
N PRO A 362 19.18 3.97 -6.18
CA PRO A 362 19.35 5.30 -6.78
C PRO A 362 18.57 6.40 -6.02
N THR A 363 18.75 6.48 -4.71
CA THR A 363 18.11 7.48 -3.86
C THR A 363 19.02 7.85 -2.68
N PRO A 364 19.10 9.12 -2.30
CA PRO A 364 19.96 9.57 -1.18
C PRO A 364 19.50 9.04 0.19
N ARG A 365 18.30 8.47 0.29
CA ARG A 365 17.79 7.84 1.52
C ARG A 365 18.17 6.37 1.66
N ALA A 366 18.82 5.80 0.66
CA ALA A 366 19.20 4.39 0.69
C ALA A 366 20.34 4.14 1.66
N GLU A 367 20.34 2.95 2.26
CA GLU A 367 21.53 2.42 2.91
C GLU A 367 22.49 1.88 1.85
N SER A 368 23.79 2.03 2.07
CA SER A 368 24.78 1.52 1.12
C SER A 368 24.88 -0.01 1.18
N ALA A 369 25.21 -0.63 0.04
CA ALA A 369 25.42 -2.07 -0.08
C ALA A 369 26.46 -2.58 0.96
N ALA A 370 27.52 -1.81 1.21
CA ALA A 370 28.56 -2.15 2.18
C ALA A 370 28.02 -2.19 3.62
N VAL A 371 27.18 -1.23 4.01
CA VAL A 371 26.56 -1.21 5.34
C VAL A 371 25.51 -2.30 5.48
N LEU A 372 24.72 -2.58 4.42
CA LEU A 372 23.78 -3.71 4.40
C LEU A 372 24.50 -5.03 4.65
N GLN A 373 25.62 -5.28 3.96
CA GLN A 373 26.44 -6.47 4.17
C GLN A 373 27.02 -6.53 5.60
N GLN A 374 27.51 -5.41 6.13
CA GLN A 374 28.01 -5.34 7.50
C GLN A 374 26.93 -5.72 8.54
N LYS A 375 25.73 -5.16 8.39
CA LYS A 375 24.58 -5.48 9.26
C LYS A 375 24.18 -6.95 9.13
N TRP A 376 24.16 -7.48 7.92
CA TRP A 376 23.89 -8.91 7.69
C TRP A 376 24.94 -9.79 8.35
N ASN A 377 26.24 -9.51 8.18
CA ASN A 377 27.33 -10.26 8.81
C ASN A 377 27.18 -10.31 10.33
N ALA A 378 26.84 -9.18 10.96
CA ALA A 378 26.65 -9.11 12.40
C ALA A 378 25.49 -10.03 12.86
N VAL A 379 24.36 -10.03 12.15
CA VAL A 379 23.20 -10.89 12.44
C VAL A 379 23.53 -12.37 12.20
N HIS A 380 24.18 -12.65 11.08
CA HIS A 380 24.53 -14.02 10.65
C HIS A 380 25.49 -14.70 11.64
N MET A 381 26.49 -13.99 12.12
CA MET A 381 27.43 -14.51 13.13
C MET A 381 26.77 -14.82 14.48
N VAL A 382 25.88 -13.95 14.95
CA VAL A 382 25.16 -14.13 16.22
C VAL A 382 24.22 -15.33 16.16
N ALA A 383 23.58 -15.56 15.00
CA ALA A 383 22.66 -16.68 14.78
C ALA A 383 23.34 -18.04 14.58
N GLY A 384 24.69 -18.12 14.63
CA GLY A 384 25.43 -19.35 14.32
C GLY A 384 25.29 -19.77 12.86
N GLY A 385 25.24 -18.79 11.95
CA GLY A 385 24.88 -18.94 10.55
C GLY A 385 25.66 -20.00 9.78
N ARG A 386 25.05 -20.52 8.72
CA ARG A 386 25.63 -21.51 7.81
C ARG A 386 26.91 -20.94 7.17
N ARG A 387 27.97 -21.77 7.12
CA ARG A 387 29.30 -21.35 6.61
C ARG A 387 29.38 -21.24 5.09
N ASP A 388 28.41 -21.77 4.39
CA ASP A 388 28.34 -21.86 2.92
C ASP A 388 27.58 -20.69 2.28
N VAL A 389 27.04 -19.75 3.08
CA VAL A 389 26.36 -18.57 2.57
C VAL A 389 27.37 -17.53 2.08
N THR A 390 27.16 -17.03 0.87
CA THR A 390 28.04 -16.04 0.23
C THR A 390 27.36 -14.70 0.03
N SER A 391 28.15 -13.62 -0.08
CA SER A 391 27.64 -12.29 -0.37
C SER A 391 28.53 -11.49 -1.30
N SER A 392 27.93 -10.62 -2.12
CA SER A 392 28.60 -9.67 -2.99
C SER A 392 28.00 -8.28 -2.90
N LEU A 393 28.75 -7.26 -3.33
CA LEU A 393 28.35 -5.85 -3.32
C LEU A 393 28.21 -5.34 -4.75
N HIS A 394 27.17 -4.55 -4.98
CA HIS A 394 26.84 -4.00 -6.30
C HIS A 394 26.46 -2.52 -6.17
N SER A 395 26.83 -1.72 -7.17
CA SER A 395 26.58 -0.27 -7.19
C SER A 395 25.18 0.10 -7.66
N ASP A 396 24.42 -0.84 -8.24
CA ASP A 396 23.04 -0.64 -8.66
C ASP A 396 22.26 -1.97 -8.70
N PRO A 397 20.90 -1.91 -8.61
CA PRO A 397 20.06 -3.10 -8.57
C PRO A 397 20.11 -3.96 -9.84
N LEU A 398 20.33 -3.36 -11.01
CA LEU A 398 20.38 -4.09 -12.27
C LEU A 398 21.63 -4.97 -12.34
N GLN A 399 22.79 -4.43 -11.94
CA GLN A 399 24.04 -5.21 -11.85
C GLN A 399 23.90 -6.36 -10.85
N ALA A 400 23.29 -6.11 -9.69
CA ALA A 400 23.04 -7.14 -8.69
C ALA A 400 22.13 -8.25 -9.24
N LEU A 401 21.05 -7.89 -9.92
CA LEU A 401 20.13 -8.85 -10.56
C LEU A 401 20.83 -9.66 -11.65
N GLN A 402 21.59 -9.01 -12.52
CA GLN A 402 22.36 -9.69 -13.57
C GLN A 402 23.35 -10.69 -13.00
N ALA A 403 24.06 -10.31 -11.92
CA ALA A 403 25.00 -11.20 -11.23
C ALA A 403 24.27 -12.41 -10.58
N ALA A 404 23.12 -12.18 -9.96
CA ALA A 404 22.31 -13.23 -9.38
C ALA A 404 21.79 -14.22 -10.43
N VAL A 405 21.22 -13.72 -11.52
CA VAL A 405 20.72 -14.55 -12.64
C VAL A 405 21.84 -15.33 -13.31
N ALA A 406 23.02 -14.72 -13.51
CA ALA A 406 24.19 -15.40 -14.09
C ALA A 406 24.76 -16.52 -13.21
N ALA A 407 24.53 -16.45 -11.90
CA ALA A 407 25.01 -17.44 -10.94
C ALA A 407 23.95 -18.50 -10.57
N ALA A 408 22.70 -18.31 -10.98
CA ALA A 408 21.59 -19.21 -10.69
C ALA A 408 21.48 -20.34 -11.70
N ASP A 409 21.10 -21.51 -11.22
CA ASP A 409 20.71 -22.62 -12.05
C ASP A 409 19.22 -22.52 -12.45
N PRO A 410 18.79 -23.11 -13.57
CA PRO A 410 17.38 -23.07 -13.98
C PRO A 410 16.38 -23.60 -12.94
N ALA A 411 16.84 -24.41 -12.00
CA ALA A 411 16.00 -25.00 -10.94
C ALA A 411 15.93 -24.14 -9.65
N ASP A 412 16.71 -23.05 -9.58
CA ASP A 412 16.76 -22.15 -8.41
C ASP A 412 15.55 -21.22 -8.34
#